data_43847991736c8b45b036d3c7146b5c1c
#
_entry.id   43847991736c8b45b036d3c7146b5c1c
#
_cell.length_a   1.000
_cell.length_b   1.000
_cell.length_c   1.000
_cell.angle_alpha   90.00
_cell.angle_beta   90.00
_cell.angle_gamma   90.00
#
_symmetry.space_group_name_H-M   'P 1'
#
loop_
_entity.id
_entity.type
_entity.pdbx_description
1 polymer ?
#
loop_
_entity_poly.entity_id
_entity_poly.type
_entity_poly.pdbx_seq_one_letter_code
_entity_poly.pdbx_strand_id
1 'polypeptide(L)'
;MAVYDRDPACTSYFAPLLFFKGFLSLQTYRAAHHLITNNQHGTALYLQSRASELFGADIHPSAKIGTGIMIDHATGVVIGETAVIGNDVSMLHGVTLGGSGKEGGDRHPKIGNGVLISVGAKVLGNIRVGDCAKIGGGSVVLTDVPAYSTVVGVPAKVIGKVSTPEPSREMDHNIGKDI
;
A
#
# COMPACT_ATOMS: atom_id res chain seq x y z
N MET A 1 5.83 0.04 16.73
CA MET A 1 5.49 0.90 15.54
C MET A 1 5.84 0.13 14.29
N ALA A 2 4.90 0.00 13.33
CA ALA A 2 5.05 -0.93 12.17
C ALA A 2 6.42 -0.86 11.47
N VAL A 3 6.95 0.32 11.22
CA VAL A 3 8.27 0.49 10.58
C VAL A 3 9.40 -0.06 11.45
N TYR A 4 9.41 0.27 12.73
CA TYR A 4 10.46 -0.21 13.66
C TYR A 4 10.46 -1.74 13.80
N ASP A 5 9.26 -2.33 13.80
CA ASP A 5 9.09 -3.76 14.03
C ASP A 5 9.38 -4.61 12.77
N ARG A 6 9.33 -4.01 11.55
CA ARG A 6 9.38 -4.72 10.26
C ARG A 6 10.60 -4.39 9.40
N ASP A 7 11.23 -3.23 9.62
CA ASP A 7 12.39 -2.80 8.84
C ASP A 7 13.69 -3.04 9.65
N PRO A 8 14.52 -4.00 9.25
CA PRO A 8 15.77 -4.30 9.94
C PRO A 8 16.78 -3.13 9.92
N ALA A 9 16.60 -2.16 9.01
CA ALA A 9 17.43 -0.95 8.97
C ALA A 9 16.97 0.11 9.98
N CYS A 10 15.80 -0.05 10.59
CA CYS A 10 15.24 0.89 11.55
C CYS A 10 15.71 0.60 12.97
N THR A 11 16.73 1.31 13.43
CA THR A 11 17.34 1.11 14.77
C THR A 11 16.80 2.05 15.85
N SER A 12 15.87 2.95 15.53
CA SER A 12 15.34 3.95 16.45
C SER A 12 13.90 4.32 16.12
N TYR A 13 13.07 4.52 17.14
CA TYR A 13 11.70 5.03 16.97
C TYR A 13 11.64 6.46 16.38
N PHE A 14 12.71 7.26 16.58
CA PHE A 14 12.77 8.62 16.04
C PHE A 14 13.15 8.67 14.55
N ALA A 15 13.87 7.67 14.05
CA ALA A 15 14.32 7.69 12.67
C ALA A 15 13.16 7.75 11.65
N PRO A 16 12.09 6.92 11.74
CA PRO A 16 10.93 7.05 10.86
C PRO A 16 10.23 8.39 10.99
N LEU A 17 10.08 8.90 12.19
CA LEU A 17 9.40 10.17 12.47
C LEU A 17 10.09 11.36 11.80
N LEU A 18 11.41 11.34 11.69
CA LEU A 18 12.20 12.47 11.20
C LEU A 18 12.65 12.32 9.74
N PHE A 19 12.90 11.08 9.28
CA PHE A 19 13.65 10.86 8.05
C PHE A 19 13.00 9.90 7.05
N PHE A 20 12.10 9.00 7.49
CA PHE A 20 11.55 8.00 6.57
C PHE A 20 10.34 8.56 5.83
N LYS A 21 10.54 8.83 4.54
CA LYS A 21 9.51 9.48 3.72
C LYS A 21 8.22 8.67 3.57
N GLY A 22 8.25 7.35 3.70
CA GLY A 22 7.04 6.51 3.74
C GLY A 22 6.19 6.78 4.99
N PHE A 23 6.82 6.93 6.14
CA PHE A 23 6.13 7.34 7.38
C PHE A 23 5.60 8.77 7.26
N LEU A 24 6.43 9.70 6.79
CA LEU A 24 6.06 11.11 6.66
C LEU A 24 4.91 11.31 5.66
N SER A 25 4.92 10.64 4.51
CA SER A 25 3.83 10.69 3.53
C SER A 25 2.53 10.12 4.09
N LEU A 26 2.59 9.02 4.86
CA LEU A 26 1.42 8.44 5.51
C LEU A 26 0.82 9.39 6.57
N GLN A 27 1.66 10.06 7.37
CA GLN A 27 1.16 11.04 8.35
C GLN A 27 0.57 12.28 7.65
N THR A 28 1.18 12.75 6.56
CA THR A 28 0.61 13.83 5.74
C THR A 28 -0.73 13.43 5.15
N TYR A 29 -0.86 12.19 4.64
CA TYR A 29 -2.15 11.65 4.21
C TYR A 29 -3.18 11.65 5.35
N ARG A 30 -2.83 11.24 6.58
CA ARG A 30 -3.75 11.26 7.73
C ARG A 30 -4.32 12.66 7.99
N ALA A 31 -3.46 13.68 7.95
CA ALA A 31 -3.87 15.09 8.07
C ALA A 31 -4.78 15.51 6.90
N ALA A 32 -4.41 15.18 5.67
CA ALA A 32 -5.18 15.48 4.48
C ALA A 32 -6.55 14.77 4.47
N HIS A 33 -6.60 13.51 4.94
CA HIS A 33 -7.84 12.74 5.08
C HIS A 33 -8.78 13.38 6.10
N HIS A 34 -8.27 13.85 7.23
CA HIS A 34 -9.05 14.60 8.21
C HIS A 34 -9.63 15.88 7.60
N LEU A 35 -8.84 16.62 6.84
CA LEU A 35 -9.28 17.86 6.20
C LEU A 35 -10.38 17.62 5.16
N ILE A 36 -10.22 16.62 4.28
CA ILE A 36 -11.20 16.35 3.23
C ILE A 36 -12.54 15.86 3.80
N THR A 37 -12.49 15.08 4.88
CA THR A 37 -13.70 14.62 5.59
C THR A 37 -14.42 15.74 6.33
N ASN A 38 -13.73 16.86 6.60
CA ASN A 38 -14.29 18.09 7.15
C ASN A 38 -14.54 19.17 6.08
N ASN A 39 -14.72 18.79 4.82
CA ASN A 39 -15.03 19.66 3.69
C ASN A 39 -13.93 20.72 3.35
N GLN A 40 -12.71 20.53 3.83
CA GLN A 40 -11.58 21.41 3.53
C GLN A 40 -10.78 20.87 2.32
N HIS A 41 -11.47 20.71 1.18
CA HIS A 41 -10.95 20.05 -0.02
C HIS A 41 -9.66 20.69 -0.56
N GLY A 42 -9.62 22.05 -0.66
CA GLY A 42 -8.46 22.76 -1.20
C GLY A 42 -7.17 22.49 -0.41
N THR A 43 -7.25 22.56 0.93
CA THR A 43 -6.10 22.31 1.82
C THR A 43 -5.68 20.85 1.79
N ALA A 44 -6.65 19.91 1.73
CA ALA A 44 -6.36 18.48 1.64
C ALA A 44 -5.58 18.13 0.35
N LEU A 45 -6.05 18.65 -0.81
CA LEU A 45 -5.38 18.44 -2.09
C LEU A 45 -4.02 19.15 -2.16
N TYR A 46 -3.87 20.30 -1.52
CA TYR A 46 -2.57 20.96 -1.38
C TYR A 46 -1.57 20.10 -0.63
N LEU A 47 -1.97 19.51 0.52
CA LEU A 47 -1.10 18.60 1.28
C LEU A 47 -0.74 17.34 0.46
N GLN A 48 -1.67 16.77 -0.29
CA GLN A 48 -1.39 15.66 -1.21
C GLN A 48 -0.33 16.04 -2.23
N SER A 49 -0.49 17.18 -2.90
CA SER A 49 0.46 17.67 -3.90
C SER A 49 1.86 17.89 -3.29
N ARG A 50 1.93 18.49 -2.10
CA ARG A 50 3.20 18.71 -1.42
C ARG A 50 3.86 17.43 -0.96
N ALA A 51 3.09 16.44 -0.47
CA ALA A 51 3.61 15.13 -0.10
C ALA A 51 4.15 14.38 -1.32
N SER A 52 3.44 14.44 -2.45
CA SER A 52 3.88 13.83 -3.71
C SER A 52 5.21 14.43 -4.19
N GLU A 53 5.35 15.74 -4.15
CA GLU A 53 6.58 16.43 -4.53
C GLU A 53 7.76 16.10 -3.59
N LEU A 54 7.54 16.13 -2.27
CA LEU A 54 8.61 15.99 -1.27
C LEU A 54 9.01 14.53 -1.04
N PHE A 55 8.03 13.61 -1.03
CA PHE A 55 8.26 12.22 -0.65
C PHE A 55 8.15 11.24 -1.83
N GLY A 56 7.69 11.72 -2.99
CA GLY A 56 7.51 10.87 -4.17
C GLY A 56 6.36 9.88 -4.03
N ALA A 57 5.41 10.10 -3.12
CA ALA A 57 4.25 9.25 -2.88
C ALA A 57 2.96 10.04 -3.06
N ASP A 58 2.10 9.59 -3.97
CA ASP A 58 0.82 10.21 -4.28
C ASP A 58 -0.32 9.41 -3.63
N ILE A 59 -0.79 9.87 -2.48
CA ILE A 59 -1.86 9.21 -1.71
C ILE A 59 -3.08 10.13 -1.68
N HIS A 60 -4.15 9.73 -2.36
CA HIS A 60 -5.35 10.57 -2.42
C HIS A 60 -6.01 10.69 -1.03
N PRO A 61 -6.38 11.91 -0.59
CA PRO A 61 -6.95 12.13 0.75
C PRO A 61 -8.23 11.36 1.03
N SER A 62 -9.03 11.05 0.00
CA SER A 62 -10.29 10.28 0.15
C SER A 62 -10.08 8.77 0.29
N ALA A 63 -8.89 8.24 0.03
CA ALA A 63 -8.59 6.84 0.27
C ALA A 63 -8.85 6.47 1.74
N LYS A 64 -9.23 5.22 1.99
CA LYS A 64 -9.48 4.73 3.35
C LYS A 64 -8.35 3.78 3.73
N ILE A 65 -7.51 4.19 4.67
CA ILE A 65 -6.32 3.42 5.07
C ILE A 65 -6.39 3.08 6.55
N GLY A 66 -6.30 1.80 6.88
CA GLY A 66 -6.30 1.27 8.24
C GLY A 66 -5.07 1.64 9.07
N THR A 67 -4.82 0.95 10.16
CA THR A 67 -3.70 1.15 11.08
C THR A 67 -2.59 0.12 10.85
N GLY A 68 -1.41 0.34 11.45
CA GLY A 68 -0.30 -0.61 11.31
C GLY A 68 0.31 -0.67 9.90
N ILE A 69 0.19 0.39 9.12
CA ILE A 69 0.70 0.44 7.75
C ILE A 69 2.19 0.75 7.73
N MET A 70 2.93 0.01 6.90
CA MET A 70 4.31 0.32 6.55
C MET A 70 4.39 0.62 5.04
N ILE A 71 5.02 1.74 4.69
CA ILE A 71 5.39 2.08 3.31
C ILE A 71 6.90 2.22 3.29
N ASP A 72 7.58 1.25 2.69
CA ASP A 72 9.03 1.25 2.62
C ASP A 72 9.52 2.02 1.40
N HIS A 73 10.50 2.90 1.59
CA HIS A 73 11.07 3.83 0.60
C HIS A 73 10.08 4.81 -0.05
N ALA A 74 8.83 4.51 -0.18
CA ALA A 74 7.69 5.29 -0.66
C ALA A 74 7.78 5.81 -2.11
N THR A 75 8.95 6.01 -2.68
CA THR A 75 9.10 6.60 -4.02
C THR A 75 8.26 5.88 -5.07
N GLY A 76 7.40 6.62 -5.78
CA GLY A 76 6.54 6.09 -6.83
C GLY A 76 5.30 5.32 -6.33
N VAL A 77 4.99 5.39 -5.04
CA VAL A 77 3.73 4.85 -4.52
C VAL A 77 2.57 5.74 -4.95
N VAL A 78 1.53 5.12 -5.51
CA VAL A 78 0.28 5.80 -5.88
C VAL A 78 -0.91 5.06 -5.27
N ILE A 79 -1.73 5.77 -4.51
CA ILE A 79 -2.95 5.22 -3.90
C ILE A 79 -4.14 6.09 -4.31
N GLY A 80 -5.04 5.55 -5.13
CA GLY A 80 -6.14 6.27 -5.74
C GLY A 80 -7.29 6.56 -4.77
N GLU A 81 -8.16 7.46 -5.20
CA GLU A 81 -9.26 8.08 -4.44
C GLU A 81 -10.15 7.12 -3.67
N THR A 82 -10.60 6.03 -4.32
CA THR A 82 -11.56 5.08 -3.72
C THR A 82 -10.87 3.80 -3.21
N ALA A 83 -9.54 3.79 -3.12
CA ALA A 83 -8.80 2.68 -2.56
C ALA A 83 -9.14 2.47 -1.08
N VAL A 84 -9.24 1.20 -0.69
CA VAL A 84 -9.40 0.80 0.72
C VAL A 84 -8.23 -0.12 1.07
N ILE A 85 -7.57 0.18 2.17
CA ILE A 85 -6.45 -0.60 2.70
C ILE A 85 -6.77 -0.98 4.14
N GLY A 86 -6.75 -2.26 4.44
CA GLY A 86 -6.97 -2.79 5.78
C GLY A 86 -5.85 -2.46 6.76
N ASN A 87 -5.82 -3.17 7.86
CA ASN A 87 -4.81 -3.00 8.89
C ASN A 87 -3.57 -3.84 8.61
N ASP A 88 -2.44 -3.45 9.20
CA ASP A 88 -1.19 -4.21 9.17
C ASP A 88 -0.71 -4.55 7.76
N VAL A 89 -0.91 -3.65 6.79
CA VAL A 89 -0.42 -3.82 5.41
C VAL A 89 0.99 -3.25 5.28
N SER A 90 1.85 -3.99 4.59
CA SER A 90 3.18 -3.51 4.20
C SER A 90 3.28 -3.40 2.68
N MET A 91 3.85 -2.31 2.19
CA MET A 91 4.11 -2.10 0.76
C MET A 91 5.46 -1.43 0.53
N LEU A 92 6.10 -1.76 -0.59
CA LEU A 92 7.36 -1.17 -1.01
C LEU A 92 7.13 -0.05 -2.02
N HIS A 93 8.24 0.59 -2.41
CA HIS A 93 8.24 1.64 -3.43
C HIS A 93 7.67 1.17 -4.78
N GLY A 94 7.17 2.12 -5.57
CA GLY A 94 6.63 1.87 -6.90
C GLY A 94 5.31 1.11 -6.93
N VAL A 95 4.68 0.83 -5.78
CA VAL A 95 3.36 0.19 -5.71
C VAL A 95 2.28 1.15 -6.21
N THR A 96 1.37 0.64 -7.03
CA THR A 96 0.21 1.40 -7.51
C THR A 96 -1.09 0.67 -7.14
N LEU A 97 -1.97 1.36 -6.44
CA LEU A 97 -3.36 0.95 -6.21
C LEU A 97 -4.24 1.87 -7.06
N GLY A 98 -4.40 1.53 -8.34
CA GLY A 98 -4.97 2.38 -9.38
C GLY A 98 -6.33 1.92 -9.91
N GLY A 99 -7.00 2.80 -10.63
CA GLY A 99 -8.16 2.45 -11.45
C GLY A 99 -7.75 1.78 -12.77
N SER A 100 -8.70 1.10 -13.44
CA SER A 100 -8.45 0.38 -14.68
C SER A 100 -8.92 1.12 -15.95
N GLY A 101 -9.47 2.33 -15.83
CA GLY A 101 -10.00 3.04 -16.99
C GLY A 101 -10.68 4.38 -16.66
N LYS A 102 -11.61 4.79 -17.54
CA LYS A 102 -12.31 6.09 -17.45
C LYS A 102 -13.59 6.04 -16.59
N GLU A 103 -13.85 4.92 -15.91
CA GLU A 103 -15.03 4.78 -15.08
C GLU A 103 -14.96 5.70 -13.87
N GLY A 104 -16.06 6.37 -13.56
CA GLY A 104 -16.21 7.15 -12.34
C GLY A 104 -16.62 6.26 -11.15
N GLY A 105 -16.74 6.84 -9.97
CA GLY A 105 -17.18 6.14 -8.77
C GLY A 105 -16.13 5.23 -8.16
N ASP A 106 -16.56 4.09 -7.63
CA ASP A 106 -15.69 3.14 -6.93
C ASP A 106 -14.88 2.29 -7.93
N ARG A 107 -13.62 2.65 -8.14
CA ARG A 107 -12.76 2.13 -9.21
C ARG A 107 -11.37 1.66 -8.76
N HIS A 108 -11.07 1.72 -7.47
CA HIS A 108 -9.75 1.38 -6.95
C HIS A 108 -9.77 0.12 -6.07
N PRO A 109 -8.63 -0.55 -5.86
CA PRO A 109 -8.54 -1.80 -5.13
C PRO A 109 -8.98 -1.74 -3.67
N LYS A 110 -9.43 -2.90 -3.18
CA LYS A 110 -9.75 -3.16 -1.76
C LYS A 110 -8.75 -4.18 -1.22
N ILE A 111 -7.79 -3.71 -0.45
CA ILE A 111 -6.72 -4.49 0.14
C ILE A 111 -7.14 -4.94 1.54
N GLY A 112 -7.09 -6.22 1.81
CA GLY A 112 -7.37 -6.81 3.12
C GLY A 112 -6.31 -6.52 4.18
N ASN A 113 -6.45 -7.13 5.33
CA ASN A 113 -5.51 -6.97 6.44
C ASN A 113 -4.27 -7.86 6.23
N GLY A 114 -3.13 -7.45 6.78
CA GLY A 114 -1.92 -8.27 6.78
C GLY A 114 -1.30 -8.54 5.40
N VAL A 115 -1.71 -7.83 4.36
CA VAL A 115 -1.23 -8.02 2.98
C VAL A 115 0.18 -7.47 2.82
N LEU A 116 1.04 -8.25 2.12
CA LEU A 116 2.36 -7.81 1.68
C LEU A 116 2.34 -7.50 0.18
N ILE A 117 2.69 -6.25 -0.18
CA ILE A 117 2.76 -5.81 -1.57
C ILE A 117 4.21 -5.45 -1.91
N SER A 118 4.86 -6.29 -2.70
CA SER A 118 6.28 -6.14 -3.03
C SER A 118 6.52 -5.02 -4.05
N VAL A 119 7.79 -4.69 -4.21
CA VAL A 119 8.29 -3.58 -5.03
C VAL A 119 7.67 -3.53 -6.42
N GLY A 120 7.19 -2.36 -6.83
CA GLY A 120 6.71 -2.10 -8.19
C GLY A 120 5.42 -2.80 -8.59
N ALA A 121 4.73 -3.51 -7.68
CA ALA A 121 3.48 -4.17 -8.00
C ALA A 121 2.37 -3.17 -8.33
N LYS A 122 1.51 -3.52 -9.30
CA LYS A 122 0.37 -2.74 -9.74
C LYS A 122 -0.91 -3.53 -9.48
N VAL A 123 -1.82 -2.98 -8.68
CA VAL A 123 -3.15 -3.54 -8.43
C VAL A 123 -4.16 -2.58 -9.06
N LEU A 124 -4.86 -3.02 -10.08
CA LEU A 124 -5.64 -2.13 -10.93
C LEU A 124 -7.12 -2.56 -11.01
N GLY A 125 -8.00 -1.58 -10.81
CA GLY A 125 -9.44 -1.77 -10.86
C GLY A 125 -10.08 -1.97 -9.48
N ASN A 126 -11.41 -2.04 -9.44
CA ASN A 126 -12.17 -2.30 -8.22
C ASN A 126 -12.16 -3.80 -7.89
N ILE A 127 -10.99 -4.31 -7.56
CA ILE A 127 -10.75 -5.72 -7.22
C ILE A 127 -10.40 -5.88 -5.74
N ARG A 128 -10.56 -7.09 -5.22
CA ARG A 128 -10.27 -7.43 -3.83
C ARG A 128 -9.00 -8.25 -3.71
N VAL A 129 -8.15 -7.85 -2.78
CA VAL A 129 -7.01 -8.65 -2.33
C VAL A 129 -7.33 -9.15 -0.92
N GLY A 130 -7.46 -10.44 -0.76
CA GLY A 130 -7.84 -11.07 0.51
C GLY A 130 -6.79 -10.90 1.60
N ASP A 131 -7.19 -11.13 2.85
CA ASP A 131 -6.32 -10.98 4.01
C ASP A 131 -5.07 -11.87 3.90
N CYS A 132 -3.96 -11.36 4.40
CA CYS A 132 -2.66 -12.05 4.42
C CYS A 132 -2.21 -12.58 3.05
N ALA A 133 -2.68 -11.97 1.95
CA ALA A 133 -2.16 -12.28 0.63
C ALA A 133 -0.78 -11.64 0.41
N LYS A 134 0.00 -12.23 -0.50
CA LYS A 134 1.33 -11.74 -0.89
C LYS A 134 1.35 -11.47 -2.39
N ILE A 135 1.71 -10.25 -2.77
CA ILE A 135 1.85 -9.83 -4.16
C ILE A 135 3.33 -9.67 -4.47
N GLY A 136 3.84 -10.51 -5.35
CA GLY A 136 5.26 -10.49 -5.74
C GLY A 136 5.65 -9.25 -6.52
N GLY A 137 6.94 -8.92 -6.48
CA GLY A 137 7.48 -7.72 -7.10
C GLY A 137 7.20 -7.62 -8.60
N GLY A 138 6.91 -6.41 -9.09
CA GLY A 138 6.62 -6.14 -10.49
C GLY A 138 5.32 -6.73 -11.04
N SER A 139 4.51 -7.39 -10.21
CA SER A 139 3.28 -8.04 -10.65
C SER A 139 2.19 -7.04 -11.04
N VAL A 140 1.36 -7.40 -12.03
CA VAL A 140 0.19 -6.62 -12.44
C VAL A 140 -1.07 -7.43 -12.14
N VAL A 141 -1.76 -7.05 -11.05
CA VAL A 141 -2.96 -7.74 -10.55
C VAL A 141 -4.20 -7.07 -11.12
N LEU A 142 -4.99 -7.85 -11.86
CA LEU A 142 -6.18 -7.37 -12.58
C LEU A 142 -7.46 -8.11 -12.17
N THR A 143 -7.36 -9.08 -11.27
CA THR A 143 -8.47 -9.89 -10.76
C THR A 143 -8.36 -10.07 -9.26
N ASP A 144 -9.45 -10.48 -8.63
CA ASP A 144 -9.48 -10.76 -7.19
C ASP A 144 -8.40 -11.78 -6.79
N VAL A 145 -7.80 -11.55 -5.62
CA VAL A 145 -6.77 -12.41 -5.02
C VAL A 145 -7.34 -13.07 -3.76
N PRO A 146 -7.36 -14.40 -3.68
CA PRO A 146 -7.81 -15.09 -2.47
C PRO A 146 -6.94 -14.76 -1.25
N ALA A 147 -7.53 -14.83 -0.06
CA ALA A 147 -6.77 -14.71 1.18
C ALA A 147 -5.68 -15.80 1.28
N TYR A 148 -4.58 -15.47 1.95
CA TYR A 148 -3.45 -16.38 2.17
C TYR A 148 -2.85 -16.97 0.87
N SER A 149 -2.96 -16.23 -0.24
CA SER A 149 -2.41 -16.65 -1.54
C SER A 149 -1.26 -15.77 -1.97
N THR A 150 -0.29 -16.38 -2.65
CA THR A 150 0.79 -15.64 -3.33
C THR A 150 0.49 -15.51 -4.81
N VAL A 151 0.56 -14.28 -5.33
CA VAL A 151 0.35 -13.96 -6.75
C VAL A 151 1.56 -13.28 -7.35
N VAL A 152 1.91 -13.67 -8.59
CA VAL A 152 3.05 -13.09 -9.33
C VAL A 152 2.77 -13.02 -10.83
N GLY A 153 3.47 -12.12 -11.52
CA GLY A 153 3.52 -12.05 -12.98
C GLY A 153 2.69 -10.92 -13.58
N VAL A 154 2.69 -10.87 -14.93
CA VAL A 154 2.01 -9.88 -15.75
C VAL A 154 1.25 -10.60 -16.89
N PRO A 155 -0.08 -10.75 -16.78
CA PRO A 155 -0.92 -10.52 -15.61
C PRO A 155 -0.59 -11.50 -14.47
N ALA A 156 -0.84 -11.07 -13.22
CA ALA A 156 -0.54 -11.88 -12.04
C ALA A 156 -1.47 -13.10 -11.93
N LYS A 157 -0.90 -14.21 -11.50
CA LYS A 157 -1.60 -15.47 -11.24
C LYS A 157 -1.25 -16.00 -9.85
N VAL A 158 -2.17 -16.72 -9.24
CA VAL A 158 -1.92 -17.45 -8.01
C VAL A 158 -0.91 -18.56 -8.31
N ILE A 159 0.20 -18.56 -7.55
CA ILE A 159 1.27 -19.57 -7.68
C ILE A 159 1.30 -20.54 -6.49
N GLY A 160 0.68 -20.17 -5.37
CA GLY A 160 0.64 -21.00 -4.17
C GLY A 160 -0.03 -20.29 -3.00
N LYS A 161 0.22 -20.82 -1.81
CA LYS A 161 -0.19 -20.21 -0.54
C LYS A 161 1.00 -19.54 0.11
N VAL A 162 0.72 -18.48 0.88
CA VAL A 162 1.78 -17.85 1.68
C VAL A 162 2.38 -18.85 2.68
N SER A 163 3.68 -18.82 2.84
CA SER A 163 4.43 -19.70 3.75
C SER A 163 4.32 -19.30 5.22
N THR A 164 3.76 -18.15 5.51
CA THR A 164 3.63 -17.55 6.85
C THR A 164 2.23 -16.98 7.08
N PRO A 165 1.70 -17.03 8.31
CA PRO A 165 0.41 -16.42 8.62
C PRO A 165 0.41 -14.89 8.59
N GLU A 166 1.56 -14.23 8.74
CA GLU A 166 1.69 -12.76 8.82
C GLU A 166 2.70 -12.19 7.81
N PRO A 167 2.47 -12.33 6.48
CA PRO A 167 3.43 -11.96 5.44
C PRO A 167 3.86 -10.48 5.51
N SER A 168 2.95 -9.59 5.87
CA SER A 168 3.25 -8.16 5.99
C SER A 168 4.16 -7.83 7.17
N ARG A 169 4.23 -8.65 8.19
CA ARG A 169 5.08 -8.43 9.36
C ARG A 169 6.46 -9.06 9.18
N GLU A 170 6.50 -10.23 8.56
CA GLU A 170 7.78 -10.90 8.30
C GLU A 170 8.57 -10.26 7.17
N MET A 171 7.91 -9.52 6.27
CA MET A 171 8.54 -8.84 5.13
C MET A 171 9.41 -9.77 4.26
N ASP A 172 9.12 -11.08 4.28
CA ASP A 172 9.81 -12.03 3.41
C ASP A 172 9.26 -11.93 1.97
N HIS A 173 10.06 -11.36 1.09
CA HIS A 173 9.74 -11.18 -0.33
C HIS A 173 10.10 -12.40 -1.19
N ASN A 174 10.66 -13.46 -0.59
CA ASN A 174 11.02 -14.67 -1.31
C ASN A 174 9.77 -15.49 -1.65
N ILE A 175 9.43 -15.52 -2.95
CA ILE A 175 8.28 -16.26 -3.46
C ILE A 175 8.57 -17.75 -3.70
N GLY A 176 9.83 -18.16 -3.72
CA GLY A 176 10.22 -19.56 -3.91
C GLY A 176 9.79 -20.50 -2.78
N LYS A 177 9.43 -19.96 -1.61
CA LYS A 177 8.92 -20.73 -0.47
C LYS A 177 7.40 -20.95 -0.55
N ASP A 178 6.70 -20.24 -1.44
CA ASP A 178 5.25 -20.22 -1.55
C ASP A 178 4.73 -21.13 -2.71
N ILE A 179 5.66 -21.73 -3.47
CA ILE A 179 5.39 -22.61 -4.62
C ILE A 179 5.26 -24.07 -4.23
#